data_03ef6a24c1dcf437f70a7f1d141b256e
#
_entry.id   03ef6a24c1dcf437f70a7f1d141b256e
#
_cell.length_a   1.000
_cell.length_b   1.000
_cell.length_c   1.000
_cell.angle_alpha   90.00
_cell.angle_beta   90.00
_cell.angle_gamma   90.00
#
_symmetry.space_group_name_H-M   'P 1'
#
loop_
_entity.id
_entity.type
_entity.pdbx_description
1 polymer ?
#
loop_
_entity_poly.entity_id
_entity_poly.type
_entity_poly.pdbx_seq_one_letter_code
_entity_poly.pdbx_strand_id
1 'polypeptide(L)'
;MKNKIVELIKNSLAKLEIDGVDIHVETPKNTDNGDFSSNVAMQLTRVLRKNPRVIAEEIISNIEEDEAVEKIEIAGPGFINFFVKKSSLGSVVGKILEDDFKYGENNIGQGKKVLLEYVSANPTGTLHVGHARNAAYSDSLARIMKKSGYDLSREYYINDAGNQINNLVISAIVRYKQALGMDAEMPDDAYHGEDIKVLGQKLKDEFGESLLEREDLNEFIREYAVAYEMENIKKDLGDFGLEYDVFFSEKSLYENGLVDKALESLREQGFVYEKDGALWLETTALGTGDDKDRVLIKADGSLTYLTSDIAYHKNKLDRGFDLLLDVLGADHHGYVARLKASVVAMGYKADQLEALIMQMVQLLNNGEVVKMSKRTGKAITLRDLIDEVGADAARYFLVMRSADSHLDFDFAVAKEQSSDNPLYYVQYAHARICSILRQAAEQAEYDVKNCDYELLTDEYSVDLLKNLAYYPEIVAQAAKNYEPHRICNYLQSLASSFHKFYNNNKVITENKEQTQSYLALITAAKITLRNALDLIGVSAPGKM
;
A
#
# COMPACT_ATOMS: atom_id res chain seq x y z
N MET A 1 -10.75 -13.78 20.00
CA MET A 1 -10.16 -14.97 20.64
C MET A 1 -8.68 -14.73 20.98
N LYS A 2 -7.81 -14.34 20.04
CA LYS A 2 -6.38 -14.11 20.28
C LYS A 2 -6.09 -13.15 21.43
N ASN A 3 -6.76 -11.98 21.45
CA ASN A 3 -6.61 -11.00 22.56
C ASN A 3 -7.03 -11.58 23.91
N LYS A 4 -8.03 -12.44 23.92
CA LYS A 4 -8.47 -13.15 25.15
C LYS A 4 -7.39 -14.10 25.65
N ILE A 5 -6.73 -14.84 24.76
CA ILE A 5 -5.60 -15.72 25.13
C ILE A 5 -4.41 -14.91 25.64
N VAL A 6 -4.09 -13.77 25.00
CA VAL A 6 -3.05 -12.85 25.48
C VAL A 6 -3.37 -12.39 26.91
N GLU A 7 -4.63 -12.06 27.18
CA GLU A 7 -5.10 -11.61 28.50
C GLU A 7 -5.01 -12.74 29.55
N LEU A 8 -5.40 -13.97 29.19
CA LEU A 8 -5.24 -15.14 30.06
C LEU A 8 -3.77 -15.39 30.44
N ILE A 9 -2.87 -15.32 29.45
CA ILE A 9 -1.42 -15.45 29.70
C ILE A 9 -0.93 -14.28 30.57
N LYS A 10 -1.33 -13.04 30.26
CA LYS A 10 -0.94 -11.85 31.02
C LYS A 10 -1.37 -11.94 32.48
N ASN A 11 -2.60 -12.37 32.74
CA ASN A 11 -3.10 -12.56 34.11
C ASN A 11 -2.36 -13.66 34.83
N SER A 12 -2.00 -14.76 34.17
CA SER A 12 -1.16 -15.81 34.71
C SER A 12 0.24 -15.31 35.09
N LEU A 13 0.89 -14.53 34.18
CA LEU A 13 2.20 -13.94 34.45
C LEU A 13 2.17 -12.96 35.64
N ALA A 14 1.10 -12.16 35.76
CA ALA A 14 0.90 -11.26 36.90
C ALA A 14 0.81 -12.02 38.24
N LYS A 15 0.13 -13.19 38.27
CA LYS A 15 0.09 -14.07 39.45
C LYS A 15 1.46 -14.65 39.81
N LEU A 16 2.35 -14.78 38.81
CA LEU A 16 3.73 -15.22 38.97
C LEU A 16 4.71 -14.06 39.26
N GLU A 17 4.19 -12.84 39.44
CA GLU A 17 4.97 -11.60 39.63
C GLU A 17 5.95 -11.30 38.46
N ILE A 18 5.56 -11.64 37.24
CA ILE A 18 6.35 -11.45 36.02
C ILE A 18 5.68 -10.34 35.18
N ASP A 19 6.37 -9.20 35.06
CA ASP A 19 5.91 -8.03 34.30
C ASP A 19 6.81 -7.70 33.11
N GLY A 20 6.32 -6.86 32.20
CA GLY A 20 7.11 -6.29 31.09
C GLY A 20 7.43 -7.27 29.95
N VAL A 21 6.67 -8.37 29.83
CA VAL A 21 6.85 -9.37 28.78
C VAL A 21 5.93 -9.08 27.60
N ASP A 22 6.48 -9.02 26.41
CA ASP A 22 5.70 -8.95 25.16
C ASP A 22 5.15 -10.36 24.83
N ILE A 23 3.84 -10.53 25.01
CA ILE A 23 3.18 -11.82 24.84
C ILE A 23 2.79 -11.99 23.37
N HIS A 24 3.56 -12.80 22.66
CA HIS A 24 3.25 -13.15 21.30
C HIS A 24 2.38 -14.42 21.23
N VAL A 25 1.23 -14.32 20.57
CA VAL A 25 0.31 -15.44 20.28
C VAL A 25 0.13 -15.52 18.78
N GLU A 26 0.33 -16.68 18.19
CA GLU A 26 0.21 -16.93 16.76
C GLU A 26 -0.79 -18.06 16.46
N THR A 27 -1.27 -18.14 15.22
CA THR A 27 -2.02 -19.29 14.72
C THR A 27 -1.04 -20.29 14.13
N PRO A 28 -0.93 -21.50 14.66
CA PRO A 28 0.00 -22.52 14.15
C PRO A 28 -0.33 -22.91 12.70
N LYS A 29 0.70 -23.20 11.91
CA LYS A 29 0.50 -23.73 10.53
C LYS A 29 -0.11 -25.14 10.53
N ASN A 30 0.22 -25.95 11.54
CA ASN A 30 -0.33 -27.28 11.73
C ASN A 30 -1.41 -27.22 12.81
N THR A 31 -2.64 -27.61 12.46
CA THR A 31 -3.80 -27.62 13.35
C THR A 31 -3.67 -28.60 14.54
N ASP A 32 -2.77 -29.59 14.45
CA ASP A 32 -2.45 -30.47 15.58
C ASP A 32 -1.81 -29.72 16.75
N ASN A 33 -1.24 -28.55 16.49
CA ASN A 33 -0.65 -27.66 17.50
C ASN A 33 -1.66 -26.67 18.09
N GLY A 34 -2.95 -26.94 17.96
CA GLY A 34 -4.02 -26.08 18.48
C GLY A 34 -4.43 -24.95 17.53
N ASP A 35 -5.34 -24.13 18.02
CA ASP A 35 -5.87 -22.96 17.30
C ASP A 35 -4.98 -21.73 17.48
N PHE A 36 -4.32 -21.65 18.64
CA PHE A 36 -3.36 -20.58 18.97
C PHE A 36 -2.16 -21.16 19.73
N SER A 37 -1.00 -20.54 19.56
CA SER A 37 0.24 -20.94 20.23
C SER A 37 1.01 -19.72 20.71
N SER A 38 1.66 -19.85 21.87
CA SER A 38 2.55 -18.83 22.41
C SER A 38 3.91 -19.39 22.76
N ASN A 39 4.96 -18.63 22.44
CA ASN A 39 6.35 -18.93 22.79
C ASN A 39 6.82 -18.22 24.06
N VAL A 40 5.91 -17.63 24.84
CA VAL A 40 6.22 -16.79 26.01
C VAL A 40 7.12 -17.49 27.02
N ALA A 41 6.92 -18.78 27.28
CA ALA A 41 7.75 -19.56 28.18
C ALA A 41 9.21 -19.65 27.71
N MET A 42 9.46 -19.73 26.41
CA MET A 42 10.81 -19.73 25.85
C MET A 42 11.49 -18.36 25.97
N GLN A 43 10.74 -17.27 25.81
CA GLN A 43 11.26 -15.90 26.00
C GLN A 43 11.73 -15.67 27.44
N LEU A 44 11.01 -16.22 28.43
CA LEU A 44 11.28 -16.09 29.84
C LEU A 44 12.45 -16.95 30.35
N THR A 45 12.97 -17.87 29.57
CA THR A 45 14.05 -18.79 29.95
C THR A 45 15.29 -18.08 30.51
N ARG A 46 15.69 -16.96 29.86
CA ARG A 46 16.87 -16.19 30.28
C ARG A 46 16.63 -15.41 31.58
N VAL A 47 15.42 -14.93 31.78
CA VAL A 47 15.02 -14.12 32.93
C VAL A 47 14.88 -15.01 34.17
N LEU A 48 14.14 -16.12 34.03
CA LEU A 48 13.82 -17.02 35.15
C LEU A 48 14.89 -18.10 35.38
N ARG A 49 15.82 -18.30 34.43
CA ARG A 49 16.87 -19.34 34.48
C ARG A 49 16.31 -20.76 34.72
N LYS A 50 15.13 -21.04 34.20
CA LYS A 50 14.42 -22.31 34.28
C LYS A 50 14.27 -22.95 32.90
N ASN A 51 14.01 -24.26 32.87
CA ASN A 51 13.65 -24.96 31.64
C ASN A 51 12.33 -24.37 31.07
N PRO A 52 12.22 -24.06 29.77
CA PRO A 52 11.02 -23.46 29.21
C PRO A 52 9.75 -24.32 29.39
N ARG A 53 9.87 -25.65 29.43
CA ARG A 53 8.70 -26.51 29.71
C ARG A 53 8.19 -26.34 31.12
N VAL A 54 9.09 -26.19 32.11
CA VAL A 54 8.72 -25.91 33.51
C VAL A 54 8.04 -24.54 33.61
N ILE A 55 8.57 -23.54 32.90
CA ILE A 55 7.94 -22.22 32.87
C ILE A 55 6.55 -22.30 32.23
N ALA A 56 6.39 -23.07 31.16
CA ALA A 56 5.08 -23.28 30.53
C ALA A 56 4.08 -23.97 31.46
N GLU A 57 4.54 -24.97 32.26
CA GLU A 57 3.72 -25.64 33.29
C GLU A 57 3.28 -24.65 34.38
N GLU A 58 4.19 -23.81 34.87
CA GLU A 58 3.88 -22.77 35.85
C GLU A 58 2.87 -21.74 35.31
N ILE A 59 3.01 -21.32 34.04
CA ILE A 59 2.08 -20.40 33.39
C ILE A 59 0.70 -21.06 33.29
N ILE A 60 0.61 -22.27 32.75
CA ILE A 60 -0.66 -22.98 32.53
C ILE A 60 -1.40 -23.22 33.86
N SER A 61 -0.68 -23.58 34.90
CA SER A 61 -1.29 -23.84 36.24
C SER A 61 -1.90 -22.57 36.87
N ASN A 62 -1.50 -21.38 36.41
CA ASN A 62 -2.05 -20.10 36.86
C ASN A 62 -3.04 -19.46 35.90
N ILE A 63 -3.27 -20.08 34.72
CA ILE A 63 -4.32 -19.65 33.80
C ILE A 63 -5.69 -19.99 34.42
N GLU A 64 -6.60 -19.02 34.41
CA GLU A 64 -7.98 -19.23 34.84
C GLU A 64 -8.75 -20.02 33.79
N GLU A 65 -9.63 -20.91 34.23
CA GLU A 65 -10.53 -21.60 33.32
C GLU A 65 -11.39 -20.59 32.55
N ASP A 66 -11.49 -20.76 31.25
CA ASP A 66 -12.29 -19.92 30.36
C ASP A 66 -13.19 -20.80 29.50
N GLU A 67 -14.47 -20.46 29.44
CA GLU A 67 -15.49 -21.23 28.72
C GLU A 67 -15.19 -21.40 27.23
N ALA A 68 -14.40 -20.49 26.62
CA ALA A 68 -14.03 -20.55 25.23
C ALA A 68 -12.82 -21.46 24.94
N VAL A 69 -12.04 -21.81 25.97
CA VAL A 69 -10.87 -22.68 25.86
C VAL A 69 -11.28 -24.14 26.15
N GLU A 70 -11.01 -25.03 25.22
CA GLU A 70 -11.29 -26.45 25.38
C GLU A 70 -10.17 -27.16 26.16
N LYS A 71 -8.92 -26.90 25.78
CA LYS A 71 -7.72 -27.41 26.45
C LYS A 71 -6.48 -26.56 26.15
N ILE A 72 -5.47 -26.71 27.01
CA ILE A 72 -4.14 -26.10 26.85
C ILE A 72 -3.10 -27.21 26.93
N GLU A 73 -2.15 -27.25 26.00
CA GLU A 73 -1.09 -28.25 25.92
C GLU A 73 0.28 -27.62 25.74
N ILE A 74 1.33 -28.30 26.26
CA ILE A 74 2.71 -27.90 26.02
C ILE A 74 3.30 -28.74 24.89
N ALA A 75 3.78 -28.06 23.83
CA ALA A 75 4.41 -28.71 22.68
C ALA A 75 5.89 -28.33 22.55
N GLY A 76 6.67 -29.25 21.98
CA GLY A 76 8.08 -29.03 21.68
C GLY A 76 8.89 -28.52 22.88
N PRO A 77 9.72 -27.47 22.70
CA PRO A 77 10.60 -26.96 23.74
C PRO A 77 9.89 -26.09 24.80
N GLY A 78 8.60 -25.87 24.73
CA GLY A 78 7.85 -25.03 25.67
C GLY A 78 6.83 -24.08 25.02
N PHE A 79 6.34 -24.40 23.82
CA PHE A 79 5.18 -23.73 23.26
C PHE A 79 3.93 -24.05 24.08
N ILE A 80 3.12 -23.05 24.36
CA ILE A 80 1.82 -23.20 25.00
C ILE A 80 0.75 -23.12 23.91
N ASN A 81 0.10 -24.24 23.65
CA ASN A 81 -0.90 -24.41 22.60
C ASN A 81 -2.30 -24.39 23.19
N PHE A 82 -3.16 -23.54 22.65
CA PHE A 82 -4.55 -23.37 23.06
C PHE A 82 -5.47 -23.97 22.01
N PHE A 83 -6.39 -24.83 22.46
CA PHE A 83 -7.49 -25.37 21.66
C PHE A 83 -8.77 -24.67 22.13
N VAL A 84 -9.49 -24.05 21.21
CA VAL A 84 -10.72 -23.32 21.53
C VAL A 84 -11.94 -24.15 21.17
N LYS A 85 -13.01 -24.00 21.94
CA LYS A 85 -14.28 -24.66 21.61
C LYS A 85 -14.78 -24.13 20.27
N LYS A 86 -15.16 -25.03 19.37
CA LYS A 86 -15.65 -24.67 18.03
C LYS A 86 -16.83 -23.71 18.07
N SER A 87 -17.76 -23.91 19.01
CA SER A 87 -18.91 -23.02 19.24
C SER A 87 -18.51 -21.58 19.55
N SER A 88 -17.40 -21.38 20.26
CA SER A 88 -16.91 -20.04 20.61
C SER A 88 -16.37 -19.25 19.41
N LEU A 89 -15.99 -19.92 18.32
CA LEU A 89 -15.53 -19.27 17.09
C LEU A 89 -16.65 -18.52 16.38
N GLY A 90 -17.89 -18.99 16.50
CA GLY A 90 -19.06 -18.39 15.87
C GLY A 90 -19.31 -16.93 16.26
N SER A 91 -18.87 -16.51 17.44
CA SER A 91 -19.01 -15.13 17.93
C SER A 91 -18.38 -14.08 17.01
N VAL A 92 -17.39 -14.44 16.18
CA VAL A 92 -16.79 -13.54 15.19
C VAL A 92 -17.80 -13.09 14.13
N VAL A 93 -18.78 -13.92 13.80
CA VAL A 93 -19.84 -13.58 12.82
C VAL A 93 -20.63 -12.37 13.32
N GLY A 94 -21.11 -12.42 14.58
CA GLY A 94 -21.85 -11.31 15.18
C GLY A 94 -21.04 -10.01 15.15
N LYS A 95 -19.76 -10.09 15.52
CA LYS A 95 -18.86 -8.93 15.47
C LYS A 95 -18.72 -8.37 14.05
N ILE A 96 -18.54 -9.20 13.03
CA ILE A 96 -18.42 -8.75 11.64
C ILE A 96 -19.71 -8.06 11.17
N LEU A 97 -20.87 -8.64 11.51
CA LEU A 97 -22.17 -8.07 11.14
C LEU A 97 -22.49 -6.76 11.86
N GLU A 98 -21.92 -6.53 13.05
CA GLU A 98 -22.02 -5.27 13.80
C GLU A 98 -21.05 -4.22 13.25
N ASP A 99 -19.78 -4.56 13.12
CA ASP A 99 -18.72 -3.65 12.71
C ASP A 99 -18.84 -3.24 11.22
N ASP A 100 -19.35 -4.12 10.37
CA ASP A 100 -19.50 -3.94 8.91
C ASP A 100 -18.22 -3.41 8.24
N PHE A 101 -18.22 -2.19 7.71
CA PHE A 101 -17.04 -1.56 7.11
C PHE A 101 -15.89 -1.35 8.08
N LYS A 102 -16.17 -1.25 9.37
CA LYS A 102 -15.14 -1.06 10.40
C LYS A 102 -14.40 -2.35 10.73
N TYR A 103 -14.97 -3.52 10.39
CA TYR A 103 -14.28 -4.78 10.66
C TYR A 103 -12.90 -4.80 9.98
N GLY A 104 -11.88 -5.13 10.77
CA GLY A 104 -10.46 -5.02 10.39
C GLY A 104 -9.78 -3.76 10.88
N GLU A 105 -10.51 -2.75 11.39
CA GLU A 105 -9.88 -1.57 12.02
C GLU A 105 -9.08 -1.99 13.25
N ASN A 106 -7.91 -1.35 13.39
CA ASN A 106 -7.04 -1.51 14.53
C ASN A 106 -6.31 -0.17 14.78
N ASN A 107 -5.59 -0.06 15.88
CA ASN A 107 -4.94 1.19 16.27
C ASN A 107 -3.43 1.03 16.49
N ILE A 108 -2.75 0.23 15.68
CA ILE A 108 -1.28 0.10 15.77
C ILE A 108 -0.56 1.39 15.41
N GLY A 109 -1.17 2.22 14.56
CA GLY A 109 -0.65 3.52 14.15
C GLY A 109 -0.70 4.58 15.25
N GLN A 110 -1.58 4.44 16.26
CA GLN A 110 -1.73 5.34 17.41
C GLN A 110 -1.83 6.82 17.03
N GLY A 111 -2.40 7.13 15.86
CA GLY A 111 -2.49 8.50 15.35
C GLY A 111 -1.16 9.08 14.86
N LYS A 112 -0.10 8.28 14.68
CA LYS A 112 1.19 8.73 14.14
C LYS A 112 0.96 9.41 12.78
N LYS A 113 1.48 10.62 12.63
CA LYS A 113 1.36 11.41 11.40
C LYS A 113 2.36 10.93 10.36
N VAL A 114 1.86 10.45 9.22
CA VAL A 114 2.68 9.90 8.13
C VAL A 114 2.43 10.68 6.86
N LEU A 115 3.51 11.11 6.20
CA LEU A 115 3.45 11.58 4.83
C LEU A 115 3.93 10.45 3.91
N LEU A 116 3.06 10.00 3.03
CA LEU A 116 3.37 9.02 2.00
C LEU A 116 3.51 9.73 0.65
N GLU A 117 4.75 9.79 0.14
CA GLU A 117 5.03 10.28 -1.21
C GLU A 117 5.17 9.10 -2.18
N TYR A 118 4.47 9.19 -3.31
CA TYR A 118 4.52 8.13 -4.31
C TYR A 118 4.15 8.60 -5.72
N VAL A 119 4.55 7.84 -6.71
CA VAL A 119 4.50 8.14 -8.14
C VAL A 119 5.44 9.29 -8.50
N SER A 120 5.12 10.52 -8.15
CA SER A 120 5.93 11.74 -8.36
C SER A 120 6.63 11.77 -9.72
N ALA A 121 5.91 11.36 -10.78
CA ALA A 121 6.43 11.34 -12.14
C ALA A 121 6.53 12.77 -12.69
N ASN A 122 7.57 13.02 -13.51
CA ASN A 122 7.76 14.31 -14.13
C ASN A 122 6.58 14.64 -15.07
N PRO A 123 6.08 15.89 -15.09
CA PRO A 123 4.98 16.32 -15.95
C PRO A 123 5.46 16.57 -17.39
N THR A 124 6.06 15.54 -17.99
CA THR A 124 6.68 15.61 -19.34
C THR A 124 6.17 14.52 -20.27
N GLY A 125 5.06 13.88 -19.90
CA GLY A 125 4.40 12.85 -20.69
C GLY A 125 3.56 11.88 -19.85
N THR A 126 3.06 10.83 -20.50
CA THR A 126 2.14 9.85 -19.93
C THR A 126 2.79 8.92 -18.89
N LEU A 127 2.03 8.48 -17.90
CA LEU A 127 2.47 7.49 -16.93
C LEU A 127 2.66 6.11 -17.59
N HIS A 128 3.78 5.45 -17.29
CA HIS A 128 4.06 4.08 -17.75
C HIS A 128 3.76 3.04 -16.68
N VAL A 129 3.87 1.75 -17.03
CA VAL A 129 3.53 0.62 -16.14
C VAL A 129 4.30 0.60 -14.82
N GLY A 130 5.54 1.09 -14.79
CA GLY A 130 6.31 1.23 -13.54
C GLY A 130 5.66 2.22 -12.57
N HIS A 131 5.14 3.35 -13.08
CA HIS A 131 4.33 4.28 -12.29
C HIS A 131 3.01 3.64 -11.84
N ALA A 132 2.38 2.79 -12.67
CA ALA A 132 1.16 2.07 -12.30
C ALA A 132 1.36 1.14 -11.10
N ARG A 133 2.50 0.42 -11.03
CA ARG A 133 2.83 -0.43 -9.87
C ARG A 133 3.02 0.39 -8.61
N ASN A 134 3.83 1.45 -8.71
CA ASN A 134 4.06 2.37 -7.60
C ASN A 134 2.72 2.95 -7.10
N ALA A 135 1.86 3.40 -8.02
CA ALA A 135 0.54 3.94 -7.72
C ALA A 135 -0.37 2.94 -6.98
N ALA A 136 -0.58 1.74 -7.55
CA ALA A 136 -1.46 0.73 -6.97
C ALA A 136 -0.98 0.24 -5.60
N TYR A 137 0.33 -0.02 -5.46
CA TYR A 137 0.94 -0.50 -4.23
C TYR A 137 0.84 0.54 -3.11
N SER A 138 1.20 1.79 -3.42
CA SER A 138 1.24 2.88 -2.42
C SER A 138 -0.16 3.33 -1.99
N ASP A 139 -1.13 3.41 -2.92
CA ASP A 139 -2.52 3.72 -2.54
C ASP A 139 -3.11 2.61 -1.67
N SER A 140 -2.83 1.33 -1.99
CA SER A 140 -3.23 0.20 -1.14
C SER A 140 -2.60 0.30 0.26
N LEU A 141 -1.32 0.64 0.34
CA LEU A 141 -0.64 0.87 1.61
C LEU A 141 -1.27 2.03 2.39
N ALA A 142 -1.59 3.14 1.72
CA ALA A 142 -2.24 4.29 2.34
C ALA A 142 -3.59 3.90 2.97
N ARG A 143 -4.43 3.15 2.25
CA ARG A 143 -5.72 2.65 2.74
C ARG A 143 -5.55 1.74 3.95
N ILE A 144 -4.59 0.81 3.90
CA ILE A 144 -4.27 -0.12 4.99
C ILE A 144 -3.77 0.62 6.23
N MET A 145 -2.88 1.61 6.07
CA MET A 145 -2.35 2.40 7.18
C MET A 145 -3.45 3.27 7.82
N LYS A 146 -4.31 3.93 7.02
CA LYS A 146 -5.48 4.66 7.55
C LYS A 146 -6.41 3.74 8.33
N LYS A 147 -6.70 2.52 7.82
CA LYS A 147 -7.49 1.49 8.52
C LYS A 147 -6.85 1.03 9.83
N SER A 148 -5.53 1.19 9.95
CA SER A 148 -4.73 0.81 11.12
C SER A 148 -4.44 1.96 12.08
N GLY A 149 -5.14 3.10 11.96
CA GLY A 149 -5.09 4.20 12.91
C GLY A 149 -3.90 5.16 12.73
N TYR A 150 -3.27 5.19 11.55
CA TYR A 150 -2.31 6.25 11.20
C TYR A 150 -3.05 7.49 10.69
N ASP A 151 -2.55 8.68 11.04
CA ASP A 151 -2.93 9.96 10.43
C ASP A 151 -2.06 10.16 9.19
N LEU A 152 -2.53 9.67 8.03
CA LEU A 152 -1.76 9.60 6.80
C LEU A 152 -2.22 10.62 5.76
N SER A 153 -1.27 11.39 5.24
CA SER A 153 -1.40 12.29 4.10
C SER A 153 -0.67 11.71 2.88
N ARG A 154 -1.31 11.82 1.70
CA ARG A 154 -0.77 11.35 0.41
C ARG A 154 -0.27 12.56 -0.38
N GLU A 155 0.99 12.54 -0.82
CA GLU A 155 1.61 13.63 -1.54
C GLU A 155 2.19 13.19 -2.87
N TYR A 156 1.98 14.03 -3.88
CA TYR A 156 2.61 13.94 -5.19
C TYR A 156 3.57 15.12 -5.35
N TYR A 157 4.84 14.87 -5.58
CA TYR A 157 5.83 15.89 -5.89
C TYR A 157 5.83 16.18 -7.39
N ILE A 158 5.59 17.43 -7.76
CA ILE A 158 5.60 17.91 -9.14
C ILE A 158 6.98 18.50 -9.42
N ASN A 159 7.78 17.83 -10.24
CA ASN A 159 9.04 18.34 -10.74
C ASN A 159 8.76 19.33 -11.89
N ASP A 160 8.34 20.55 -11.55
CA ASP A 160 7.98 21.63 -12.47
C ASP A 160 9.10 22.65 -12.69
N ALA A 161 10.33 22.28 -12.29
CA ALA A 161 11.55 23.06 -12.48
C ALA A 161 12.62 22.28 -13.25
N GLY A 162 13.70 22.96 -13.67
CA GLY A 162 14.89 22.33 -14.26
C GLY A 162 14.80 22.02 -15.76
N ASN A 163 15.79 21.28 -16.27
CA ASN A 163 16.02 21.09 -17.70
C ASN A 163 14.93 20.29 -18.41
N GLN A 164 14.28 19.35 -17.73
CA GLN A 164 13.21 18.56 -18.36
C GLN A 164 12.01 19.44 -18.73
N ILE A 165 11.67 20.40 -17.89
CA ILE A 165 10.61 21.35 -18.17
C ILE A 165 11.04 22.32 -19.28
N ASN A 166 12.30 22.73 -19.34
CA ASN A 166 12.79 23.53 -20.47
C ASN A 166 12.62 22.78 -21.81
N ASN A 167 12.96 21.49 -21.84
CA ASN A 167 12.76 20.66 -23.03
C ASN A 167 11.27 20.49 -23.38
N LEU A 168 10.38 20.38 -22.38
CA LEU A 168 8.93 20.37 -22.61
C LEU A 168 8.45 21.68 -23.27
N VAL A 169 8.91 22.82 -22.78
CA VAL A 169 8.59 24.15 -23.35
C VAL A 169 9.04 24.26 -24.80
N ILE A 170 10.28 23.88 -25.09
CA ILE A 170 10.82 23.88 -26.46
C ILE A 170 9.97 22.98 -27.36
N SER A 171 9.67 21.77 -26.90
CA SER A 171 8.87 20.79 -27.64
C SER A 171 7.46 21.32 -27.95
N ALA A 172 6.80 21.91 -26.94
CA ALA A 172 5.46 22.49 -27.09
C ALA A 172 5.45 23.65 -28.09
N ILE A 173 6.44 24.57 -28.02
CA ILE A 173 6.58 25.70 -28.94
C ILE A 173 6.79 25.21 -30.38
N VAL A 174 7.65 24.22 -30.60
CA VAL A 174 7.89 23.66 -31.93
C VAL A 174 6.63 23.03 -32.48
N ARG A 175 5.91 22.21 -31.70
CA ARG A 175 4.65 21.59 -32.13
C ARG A 175 3.54 22.61 -32.40
N TYR A 176 3.48 23.66 -31.59
CA TYR A 176 2.56 24.77 -31.82
C TYR A 176 2.84 25.47 -33.15
N LYS A 177 4.10 25.80 -33.49
CA LYS A 177 4.52 26.38 -34.75
C LYS A 177 4.18 25.44 -35.93
N GLN A 178 4.50 24.15 -35.81
CA GLN A 178 4.15 23.15 -36.82
C GLN A 178 2.63 23.05 -37.03
N ALA A 179 1.83 23.10 -35.95
CA ALA A 179 0.37 23.12 -36.07
C ALA A 179 -0.15 24.36 -36.82
N LEU A 180 0.50 25.51 -36.69
CA LEU A 180 0.20 26.73 -37.48
C LEU A 180 0.66 26.64 -38.93
N GLY A 181 1.33 25.55 -39.36
CA GLY A 181 1.86 25.37 -40.70
C GLY A 181 3.22 26.04 -40.93
N MET A 182 3.90 26.44 -39.87
CA MET A 182 5.25 27.01 -39.93
C MET A 182 6.30 25.90 -40.00
N ASP A 183 7.38 26.16 -40.69
CA ASP A 183 8.55 25.29 -40.73
C ASP A 183 9.31 25.46 -39.39
N ALA A 184 9.31 24.39 -38.58
CA ALA A 184 9.99 24.37 -37.26
C ALA A 184 10.57 22.98 -37.01
N GLU A 185 11.86 22.90 -36.79
CA GLU A 185 12.59 21.66 -36.57
C GLU A 185 12.58 21.30 -35.05
N MET A 186 12.32 20.02 -34.76
CA MET A 186 12.30 19.49 -33.39
C MET A 186 13.72 19.09 -33.00
N PRO A 187 14.29 19.67 -31.92
CA PRO A 187 15.60 19.25 -31.42
C PRO A 187 15.63 17.77 -31.03
N ASP A 188 16.81 17.14 -31.13
CA ASP A 188 17.00 15.72 -30.84
C ASP A 188 16.68 15.34 -29.39
N ASP A 189 16.95 16.25 -28.45
CA ASP A 189 16.71 16.08 -27.01
C ASP A 189 15.32 16.53 -26.56
N ALA A 190 14.46 16.93 -27.50
CA ALA A 190 13.09 17.34 -27.25
C ALA A 190 12.14 16.15 -27.13
N TYR A 191 10.92 16.40 -26.62
CA TYR A 191 9.88 15.36 -26.51
C TYR A 191 9.13 15.20 -27.84
N HIS A 192 9.16 14.00 -28.41
CA HIS A 192 8.56 13.67 -29.70
C HIS A 192 7.19 12.96 -29.58
N GLY A 193 6.63 12.85 -28.36
CA GLY A 193 5.39 12.14 -28.08
C GLY A 193 4.17 12.64 -28.85
N GLU A 194 3.13 11.81 -28.93
CA GLU A 194 1.84 12.20 -29.51
C GLU A 194 1.10 13.22 -28.63
N ASP A 195 1.24 13.08 -27.31
CA ASP A 195 0.80 14.02 -26.28
C ASP A 195 1.26 15.45 -26.56
N ILE A 196 2.55 15.63 -26.90
CA ILE A 196 3.10 16.96 -27.23
C ILE A 196 2.55 17.49 -28.57
N LYS A 197 2.23 16.61 -29.53
CA LYS A 197 1.55 17.05 -30.77
C LYS A 197 0.14 17.53 -30.47
N VAL A 198 -0.59 16.80 -29.63
CA VAL A 198 -1.93 17.19 -29.17
C VAL A 198 -1.88 18.52 -28.45
N LEU A 199 -0.88 18.71 -27.55
CA LEU A 199 -0.65 19.98 -26.85
C LEU A 199 -0.40 21.13 -27.83
N GLY A 200 0.45 20.94 -28.86
CA GLY A 200 0.70 21.94 -29.90
C GLY A 200 -0.57 22.30 -30.73
N GLN A 201 -1.39 21.30 -31.04
CA GLN A 201 -2.68 21.55 -31.72
C GLN A 201 -3.66 22.31 -30.82
N LYS A 202 -3.73 21.94 -29.52
CA LYS A 202 -4.59 22.63 -28.55
C LYS A 202 -4.21 24.10 -28.39
N LEU A 203 -2.91 24.40 -28.30
CA LEU A 203 -2.42 25.78 -28.26
C LEU A 203 -2.86 26.58 -29.49
N LYS A 204 -2.77 25.98 -30.69
CA LYS A 204 -3.28 26.61 -31.91
C LYS A 204 -4.79 26.85 -31.86
N ASP A 205 -5.56 25.87 -31.44
CA ASP A 205 -7.02 25.94 -31.45
C ASP A 205 -7.54 26.99 -30.44
N GLU A 206 -6.86 27.17 -29.31
CA GLU A 206 -7.24 28.12 -28.25
C GLU A 206 -6.73 29.55 -28.54
N PHE A 207 -5.53 29.69 -29.07
CA PHE A 207 -4.86 31.00 -29.16
C PHE A 207 -4.57 31.49 -30.60
N GLY A 208 -4.76 30.63 -31.62
CA GLY A 208 -4.41 30.97 -33.00
C GLY A 208 -2.92 31.33 -33.12
N GLU A 209 -2.60 32.45 -33.74
CA GLU A 209 -1.23 32.97 -33.91
C GLU A 209 -0.81 33.93 -32.76
N SER A 210 -1.74 34.31 -31.89
CA SER A 210 -1.52 35.40 -30.91
C SER A 210 -0.41 35.13 -29.92
N LEU A 211 -0.08 33.86 -29.62
CA LEU A 211 1.02 33.51 -28.72
C LEU A 211 2.39 33.88 -29.27
N LEU A 212 2.55 33.94 -30.61
CA LEU A 212 3.83 34.28 -31.24
C LEU A 212 4.26 35.73 -30.96
N GLU A 213 3.31 36.61 -30.62
CA GLU A 213 3.52 38.02 -30.35
C GLU A 213 3.85 38.29 -28.86
N ARG A 214 3.79 37.27 -27.98
CA ARG A 214 4.03 37.42 -26.53
C ARG A 214 5.53 37.52 -26.25
N GLU A 215 5.91 38.53 -25.48
CA GLU A 215 7.29 38.66 -24.96
C GLU A 215 7.61 37.56 -23.92
N ASP A 216 6.60 37.10 -23.17
CA ASP A 216 6.68 36.09 -22.13
C ASP A 216 6.28 34.66 -22.64
N LEU A 217 6.38 34.40 -23.95
CA LEU A 217 5.95 33.15 -24.56
C LEU A 217 6.47 31.90 -23.83
N ASN A 218 7.75 31.87 -23.49
CA ASN A 218 8.36 30.70 -22.85
C ASN A 218 7.76 30.43 -21.46
N GLU A 219 7.52 31.46 -20.66
CA GLU A 219 6.94 31.29 -19.32
C GLU A 219 5.45 30.90 -19.42
N PHE A 220 4.69 31.54 -20.32
CA PHE A 220 3.32 31.16 -20.58
C PHE A 220 3.20 29.70 -21.02
N ILE A 221 4.03 29.26 -21.98
CA ILE A 221 4.02 27.86 -22.44
C ILE A 221 4.46 26.90 -21.33
N ARG A 222 5.40 27.31 -20.47
CA ARG A 222 5.81 26.52 -19.29
C ARG A 222 4.63 26.22 -18.39
N GLU A 223 3.93 27.25 -17.96
CA GLU A 223 2.77 27.11 -17.06
C GLU A 223 1.65 26.31 -17.72
N TYR A 224 1.35 26.61 -18.98
CA TYR A 224 0.30 25.93 -19.74
C TYR A 224 0.65 24.44 -19.96
N ALA A 225 1.85 24.10 -20.40
CA ALA A 225 2.27 22.73 -20.68
C ALA A 225 2.32 21.88 -19.42
N VAL A 226 2.88 22.41 -18.32
CA VAL A 226 2.91 21.71 -17.03
C VAL A 226 1.49 21.47 -16.51
N ALA A 227 0.61 22.48 -16.58
CA ALA A 227 -0.79 22.33 -16.17
C ALA A 227 -1.52 21.27 -17.01
N TYR A 228 -1.31 21.27 -18.33
CA TYR A 228 -1.89 20.30 -19.26
C TYR A 228 -1.44 18.86 -18.95
N GLU A 229 -0.14 18.63 -18.79
CA GLU A 229 0.40 17.30 -18.45
C GLU A 229 -0.07 16.85 -17.07
N MET A 230 -0.09 17.74 -16.09
CA MET A 230 -0.60 17.42 -14.74
C MET A 230 -2.11 17.11 -14.74
N GLU A 231 -2.91 17.76 -15.58
CA GLU A 231 -4.32 17.42 -15.74
C GLU A 231 -4.50 15.98 -16.27
N ASN A 232 -3.72 15.61 -17.29
CA ASN A 232 -3.72 14.26 -17.85
C ASN A 232 -3.28 13.22 -16.80
N ILE A 233 -2.18 13.49 -16.06
CA ILE A 233 -1.68 12.61 -14.98
C ILE A 233 -2.74 12.44 -13.89
N LYS A 234 -3.35 13.54 -13.42
CA LYS A 234 -4.40 13.49 -12.39
C LYS A 234 -5.62 12.70 -12.86
N LYS A 235 -6.00 12.85 -14.12
CA LYS A 235 -7.10 12.09 -14.70
C LYS A 235 -6.79 10.60 -14.76
N ASP A 236 -5.61 10.21 -15.23
CA ASP A 236 -5.22 8.81 -15.33
C ASP A 236 -5.11 8.15 -13.94
N LEU A 237 -4.56 8.87 -12.97
CA LEU A 237 -4.50 8.40 -11.58
C LEU A 237 -5.89 8.30 -10.94
N GLY A 238 -6.78 9.27 -11.19
CA GLY A 238 -8.17 9.24 -10.72
C GLY A 238 -8.97 8.08 -11.33
N ASP A 239 -8.85 7.84 -12.64
CA ASP A 239 -9.46 6.70 -13.32
C ASP A 239 -8.89 5.36 -12.84
N PHE A 240 -7.67 5.37 -12.31
CA PHE A 240 -7.05 4.22 -11.64
C PHE A 240 -7.44 4.10 -10.16
N GLY A 241 -8.27 5.00 -9.64
CA GLY A 241 -8.82 4.98 -8.28
C GLY A 241 -7.92 5.57 -7.21
N LEU A 242 -6.97 6.45 -7.59
CA LEU A 242 -6.10 7.15 -6.64
C LEU A 242 -6.62 8.55 -6.32
N GLU A 243 -6.37 8.96 -5.08
CA GLU A 243 -6.57 10.31 -4.59
C GLU A 243 -5.31 10.80 -3.90
N TYR A 244 -5.00 12.08 -4.04
CA TYR A 244 -3.91 12.75 -3.33
C TYR A 244 -4.45 13.88 -2.46
N ASP A 245 -3.85 14.05 -1.30
CA ASP A 245 -4.21 15.14 -0.38
C ASP A 245 -3.42 16.42 -0.74
N VAL A 246 -2.21 16.26 -1.30
CA VAL A 246 -1.32 17.38 -1.70
C VAL A 246 -0.65 17.08 -3.03
N PHE A 247 -0.59 18.10 -3.91
CA PHE A 247 0.29 18.18 -5.06
C PHE A 247 1.31 19.29 -4.78
N PHE A 248 2.55 18.90 -4.51
CA PHE A 248 3.61 19.83 -4.08
C PHE A 248 4.48 20.23 -5.29
N SER A 249 4.60 21.53 -5.57
CA SER A 249 5.40 22.08 -6.66
C SER A 249 6.86 22.29 -6.24
N GLU A 250 7.83 21.77 -6.99
CA GLU A 250 9.26 22.04 -6.77
C GLU A 250 9.57 23.53 -6.90
N LYS A 251 8.98 24.23 -7.89
CA LYS A 251 9.14 25.68 -8.11
C LYS A 251 8.85 26.45 -6.82
N SER A 252 7.88 26.01 -6.03
CA SER A 252 7.53 26.66 -4.75
C SER A 252 8.65 26.63 -3.70
N LEU A 253 9.60 25.69 -3.77
CA LEU A 253 10.75 25.65 -2.87
C LEU A 253 11.65 26.89 -3.04
N TYR A 254 11.81 27.31 -4.29
CA TYR A 254 12.63 28.47 -4.65
C TYR A 254 11.87 29.77 -4.38
N GLU A 255 10.63 29.88 -4.81
CA GLU A 255 9.81 31.08 -4.66
C GLU A 255 9.56 31.45 -3.20
N ASN A 256 9.42 30.47 -2.31
CA ASN A 256 9.18 30.68 -0.88
C ASN A 256 10.48 30.70 -0.04
N GLY A 257 11.67 30.69 -0.67
CA GLY A 257 12.96 30.71 0.03
C GLY A 257 13.20 29.48 0.91
N LEU A 258 12.56 28.33 0.62
CA LEU A 258 12.71 27.11 1.42
C LEU A 258 14.09 26.47 1.21
N VAL A 259 14.69 26.64 0.03
CA VAL A 259 16.05 26.19 -0.25
C VAL A 259 17.07 26.95 0.62
N ASP A 260 16.94 28.27 0.71
CA ASP A 260 17.81 29.10 1.54
C ASP A 260 17.71 28.76 3.02
N LYS A 261 16.48 28.55 3.52
CA LYS A 261 16.22 28.09 4.90
C LYS A 261 16.84 26.72 5.19
N ALA A 262 16.80 25.80 4.23
CA ALA A 262 17.43 24.48 4.39
C ALA A 262 18.96 24.60 4.45
N LEU A 263 19.57 25.39 3.59
CA LEU A 263 21.02 25.67 3.60
C LEU A 263 21.45 26.35 4.89
N GLU A 264 20.67 27.32 5.40
CA GLU A 264 20.92 27.98 6.68
C GLU A 264 20.90 26.99 7.84
N SER A 265 19.85 26.13 7.90
CA SER A 265 19.75 25.07 8.90
C SER A 265 20.96 24.13 8.89
N LEU A 266 21.45 23.72 7.71
CA LEU A 266 22.64 22.88 7.59
C LEU A 266 23.91 23.58 8.08
N ARG A 267 24.05 24.91 7.84
CA ARG A 267 25.17 25.72 8.35
C ARG A 267 25.15 25.84 9.87
N GLU A 268 23.97 26.08 10.44
CA GLU A 268 23.77 26.18 11.89
C GLU A 268 24.13 24.89 12.61
N GLN A 269 23.83 23.74 12.00
CA GLN A 269 24.14 22.40 12.54
C GLN A 269 25.60 22.00 12.33
N GLY A 270 26.39 22.76 11.50
CA GLY A 270 27.82 22.57 11.31
C GLY A 270 28.22 21.40 10.41
N PHE A 271 27.28 20.85 9.61
CA PHE A 271 27.54 19.72 8.71
C PHE A 271 27.88 20.12 7.28
N VAL A 272 28.19 21.39 7.03
CA VAL A 272 28.62 21.89 5.71
C VAL A 272 30.00 22.52 5.76
N TYR A 273 30.75 22.36 4.68
CA TYR A 273 32.08 22.98 4.52
C TYR A 273 32.31 23.43 3.09
N GLU A 274 33.24 24.42 2.91
CA GLU A 274 33.65 24.88 1.60
C GLU A 274 34.92 24.17 1.12
N LYS A 275 34.91 23.70 -0.12
CA LYS A 275 36.05 23.08 -0.77
C LYS A 275 36.00 23.32 -2.28
N ASP A 276 37.13 23.76 -2.86
CA ASP A 276 37.27 24.00 -4.30
C ASP A 276 36.22 24.96 -4.87
N GLY A 277 35.79 25.95 -4.09
CA GLY A 277 34.78 26.93 -4.46
C GLY A 277 33.34 26.39 -4.42
N ALA A 278 33.11 25.19 -3.95
CA ALA A 278 31.81 24.54 -3.82
C ALA A 278 31.43 24.35 -2.34
N LEU A 279 30.12 24.33 -2.03
CA LEU A 279 29.60 24.00 -0.70
C LEU A 279 29.28 22.51 -0.65
N TRP A 280 29.81 21.81 0.35
CA TRP A 280 29.66 20.37 0.55
C TRP A 280 28.90 20.04 1.84
N LEU A 281 28.12 18.95 1.82
CA LEU A 281 27.53 18.33 2.97
C LEU A 281 28.39 17.14 3.42
N GLU A 282 28.75 17.10 4.71
CA GLU A 282 29.58 16.07 5.33
C GLU A 282 28.75 14.82 5.66
N THR A 283 28.25 14.12 4.63
CA THR A 283 27.35 12.97 4.82
C THR A 283 28.04 11.77 5.47
N THR A 284 29.35 11.60 5.25
CA THR A 284 30.14 10.48 5.81
C THR A 284 30.23 10.50 7.33
N ALA A 285 30.15 11.68 7.97
CA ALA A 285 30.20 11.83 9.43
C ALA A 285 28.87 11.46 10.12
N LEU A 286 27.77 11.28 9.38
CA LEU A 286 26.42 11.14 9.91
C LEU A 286 25.98 9.70 10.17
N GLY A 287 26.82 8.72 9.84
CA GLY A 287 26.57 7.30 10.17
C GLY A 287 25.37 6.65 9.45
N THR A 288 24.87 7.24 8.37
CA THR A 288 23.70 6.74 7.61
C THR A 288 24.06 5.77 6.48
N GLY A 289 25.36 5.52 6.26
CA GLY A 289 25.86 4.62 5.22
C GLY A 289 26.13 5.29 3.86
N ASP A 290 26.08 6.63 3.76
CA ASP A 290 26.55 7.32 2.55
C ASP A 290 28.08 7.24 2.46
N ASP A 291 28.62 6.92 1.29
CA ASP A 291 30.02 6.54 1.05
C ASP A 291 30.96 7.73 0.84
N LYS A 292 30.43 8.93 0.58
CA LYS A 292 31.18 10.15 0.32
C LYS A 292 30.36 11.41 0.58
N ASP A 293 31.05 12.51 0.88
CA ASP A 293 30.41 13.82 1.02
C ASP A 293 29.82 14.33 -0.30
N ARG A 294 28.82 15.18 -0.20
CA ARG A 294 27.99 15.58 -1.34
C ARG A 294 28.01 17.08 -1.58
N VAL A 295 28.16 17.49 -2.85
CA VAL A 295 28.06 18.88 -3.25
C VAL A 295 26.61 19.35 -3.16
N LEU A 296 26.41 20.49 -2.50
CA LEU A 296 25.12 21.20 -2.45
C LEU A 296 25.11 22.36 -3.46
N ILE A 297 26.16 23.20 -3.45
CA ILE A 297 26.32 24.30 -4.37
C ILE A 297 27.64 24.10 -5.12
N LYS A 298 27.56 24.08 -6.45
CA LYS A 298 28.75 23.94 -7.30
C LYS A 298 29.59 25.21 -7.31
N ALA A 299 30.84 25.14 -7.82
CA ALA A 299 31.75 26.26 -7.94
C ALA A 299 31.23 27.41 -8.83
N ASP A 300 30.32 27.14 -9.74
CA ASP A 300 29.62 28.13 -10.58
C ASP A 300 28.40 28.77 -9.89
N GLY A 301 28.15 28.43 -8.62
CA GLY A 301 27.01 28.90 -7.84
C GLY A 301 25.68 28.15 -8.10
N SER A 302 25.64 27.19 -9.02
CA SER A 302 24.44 26.41 -9.30
C SER A 302 24.17 25.37 -8.21
N LEU A 303 22.89 25.17 -7.88
CA LEU A 303 22.43 24.16 -6.93
C LEU A 303 22.50 22.77 -7.55
N THR A 304 22.68 21.74 -6.71
CA THR A 304 22.51 20.35 -7.11
C THR A 304 21.09 19.89 -6.82
N TYR A 305 20.63 18.78 -7.45
CA TYR A 305 19.33 18.17 -7.14
C TYR A 305 19.19 17.79 -5.65
N LEU A 306 20.30 17.41 -5.01
CA LEU A 306 20.27 17.08 -3.59
C LEU A 306 19.83 18.28 -2.73
N THR A 307 20.14 19.50 -3.14
CA THR A 307 19.79 20.71 -2.38
C THR A 307 18.29 20.97 -2.37
N SER A 308 17.59 20.78 -3.51
CA SER A 308 16.14 20.87 -3.57
C SER A 308 15.47 19.71 -2.80
N ASP A 309 16.02 18.50 -2.87
CA ASP A 309 15.53 17.36 -2.09
C ASP A 309 15.65 17.58 -0.58
N ILE A 310 16.75 18.15 -0.12
CA ILE A 310 16.95 18.52 1.29
C ILE A 310 15.89 19.55 1.73
N ALA A 311 15.68 20.60 0.93
CA ALA A 311 14.70 21.63 1.21
C ALA A 311 13.27 21.05 1.26
N TYR A 312 12.97 20.13 0.37
CA TYR A 312 11.68 19.47 0.33
C TYR A 312 11.45 18.56 1.55
N HIS A 313 12.44 17.73 1.93
CA HIS A 313 12.32 16.87 3.12
C HIS A 313 12.26 17.70 4.40
N LYS A 314 13.01 18.83 4.47
CA LYS A 314 12.86 19.78 5.57
C LYS A 314 11.43 20.32 5.64
N ASN A 315 10.86 20.74 4.52
CA ASN A 315 9.49 21.23 4.47
C ASN A 315 8.48 20.16 4.96
N LYS A 316 8.63 18.89 4.53
CA LYS A 316 7.80 17.78 5.02
C LYS A 316 7.87 17.65 6.55
N LEU A 317 9.08 17.65 7.12
CA LEU A 317 9.30 17.51 8.57
C LEU A 317 8.80 18.74 9.34
N ASP A 318 9.02 19.95 8.81
CA ASP A 318 8.54 21.20 9.41
C ASP A 318 7.00 21.29 9.47
N ARG A 319 6.28 20.58 8.58
CA ARG A 319 4.82 20.41 8.63
C ARG A 319 4.35 19.49 9.76
N GLY A 320 5.27 18.88 10.51
CA GLY A 320 5.01 18.10 11.72
C GLY A 320 4.61 16.65 11.49
N PHE A 321 5.09 16.04 10.41
CA PHE A 321 4.98 14.59 10.21
C PHE A 321 6.00 13.83 11.06
N ASP A 322 5.54 12.76 11.70
CA ASP A 322 6.38 11.89 12.52
C ASP A 322 7.20 10.91 11.67
N LEU A 323 6.71 10.60 10.48
CA LEU A 323 7.32 9.68 9.54
C LEU A 323 7.09 10.15 8.11
N LEU A 324 8.15 10.23 7.34
CA LEU A 324 8.12 10.37 5.89
C LEU A 324 8.32 8.98 5.29
N LEU A 325 7.44 8.58 4.39
CA LEU A 325 7.51 7.30 3.68
C LEU A 325 7.53 7.57 2.18
N ASP A 326 8.71 7.46 1.57
CA ASP A 326 8.91 7.72 0.15
C ASP A 326 8.95 6.40 -0.63
N VAL A 327 8.14 6.28 -1.68
CA VAL A 327 8.11 5.08 -2.54
C VAL A 327 8.87 5.35 -3.83
N LEU A 328 10.07 4.79 -3.93
CA LEU A 328 11.05 5.07 -4.96
C LEU A 328 11.23 3.91 -5.95
N GLY A 329 11.64 4.20 -7.17
CA GLY A 329 12.06 3.17 -8.13
C GLY A 329 13.37 2.48 -7.75
N ALA A 330 13.62 1.31 -8.32
CA ALA A 330 14.80 0.49 -8.01
C ALA A 330 16.15 1.18 -8.30
N ASP A 331 16.16 2.12 -9.22
CA ASP A 331 17.31 2.96 -9.57
C ASP A 331 17.73 3.94 -8.46
N HIS A 332 16.84 4.22 -7.49
CA HIS A 332 17.10 5.11 -6.36
C HIS A 332 17.65 4.39 -5.10
N HIS A 333 17.94 3.09 -5.14
CA HIS A 333 18.41 2.35 -3.96
C HIS A 333 19.64 3.00 -3.27
N GLY A 334 20.64 3.45 -4.04
CA GLY A 334 21.83 4.14 -3.49
C GLY A 334 21.57 5.57 -3.00
N TYR A 335 20.37 6.11 -3.23
CA TYR A 335 20.00 7.47 -2.83
C TYR A 335 19.46 7.57 -1.40
N VAL A 336 18.91 6.48 -0.88
CA VAL A 336 18.25 6.44 0.44
C VAL A 336 19.21 6.84 1.59
N ALA A 337 20.43 6.29 1.59
CA ALA A 337 21.43 6.61 2.61
C ALA A 337 21.77 8.12 2.63
N ARG A 338 21.84 8.75 1.45
CA ARG A 338 22.07 10.17 1.25
C ARG A 338 20.92 11.03 1.77
N LEU A 339 19.67 10.65 1.48
CA LEU A 339 18.49 11.34 2.01
C LEU A 339 18.42 11.23 3.54
N LYS A 340 18.68 10.05 4.12
CA LYS A 340 18.75 9.88 5.57
C LYS A 340 19.85 10.73 6.19
N ALA A 341 21.03 10.83 5.55
CA ALA A 341 22.10 11.74 5.99
C ALA A 341 21.62 13.20 6.01
N SER A 342 20.91 13.62 4.97
CA SER A 342 20.36 14.99 4.90
C SER A 342 19.37 15.27 6.03
N VAL A 343 18.49 14.31 6.35
CA VAL A 343 17.52 14.41 7.47
C VAL A 343 18.26 14.57 8.80
N VAL A 344 19.31 13.77 9.04
CA VAL A 344 20.13 13.85 10.26
C VAL A 344 20.87 15.18 10.32
N ALA A 345 21.45 15.64 9.19
CA ALA A 345 22.16 16.92 9.11
C ALA A 345 21.26 18.13 9.43
N MET A 346 19.96 18.02 9.23
CA MET A 346 18.98 19.06 9.57
C MET A 346 18.50 18.98 11.03
N GLY A 347 19.03 18.07 11.85
CA GLY A 347 18.70 17.91 13.26
C GLY A 347 17.53 16.97 13.55
N TYR A 348 17.04 16.21 12.57
CA TYR A 348 16.00 15.21 12.73
C TYR A 348 16.57 13.80 12.92
N LYS A 349 15.74 12.81 13.24
CA LYS A 349 16.18 11.43 13.40
C LYS A 349 16.13 10.68 12.08
N ALA A 350 17.09 9.78 11.84
CA ALA A 350 17.16 8.97 10.62
C ALA A 350 15.92 8.07 10.41
N ASP A 351 15.27 7.63 11.49
CA ASP A 351 14.06 6.80 11.47
C ASP A 351 12.77 7.57 11.18
N GLN A 352 12.84 8.90 11.05
CA GLN A 352 11.73 9.73 10.56
C GLN A 352 11.61 9.69 9.02
N LEU A 353 12.58 9.10 8.33
CA LEU A 353 12.51 8.84 6.88
C LEU A 353 12.68 7.35 6.60
N GLU A 354 11.67 6.75 5.99
CA GLU A 354 11.72 5.41 5.43
C GLU A 354 11.51 5.47 3.92
N ALA A 355 12.15 4.56 3.19
CA ALA A 355 12.01 4.45 1.75
C ALA A 355 11.66 3.03 1.35
N LEU A 356 10.60 2.88 0.56
CA LEU A 356 10.23 1.62 -0.10
C LEU A 356 10.77 1.61 -1.52
N ILE A 357 11.59 0.62 -1.82
CA ILE A 357 12.16 0.45 -3.16
C ILE A 357 11.29 -0.49 -3.97
N MET A 358 10.70 0.05 -5.04
CA MET A 358 9.80 -0.68 -5.93
C MET A 358 10.56 -1.30 -7.08
N GLN A 359 10.54 -2.64 -7.19
CA GLN A 359 11.14 -3.37 -8.29
C GLN A 359 10.32 -3.24 -9.59
N MET A 360 10.98 -3.51 -10.71
CA MET A 360 10.41 -3.35 -12.04
C MET A 360 9.29 -4.37 -12.34
N VAL A 361 8.40 -3.98 -13.27
CA VAL A 361 7.36 -4.85 -13.83
C VAL A 361 7.77 -5.29 -15.22
N GLN A 362 7.70 -6.59 -15.47
CA GLN A 362 7.80 -7.16 -16.81
C GLN A 362 6.40 -7.45 -17.33
N LEU A 363 6.10 -6.96 -18.52
CA LEU A 363 4.82 -7.20 -19.16
C LEU A 363 4.89 -8.44 -20.05
N LEU A 364 3.92 -9.33 -19.87
CA LEU A 364 3.78 -10.57 -20.65
C LEU A 364 2.41 -10.63 -21.33
N ASN A 365 2.30 -11.40 -22.40
CA ASN A 365 1.04 -11.80 -22.99
C ASN A 365 1.16 -13.28 -23.42
N ASN A 366 0.43 -14.17 -22.77
CA ASN A 366 0.58 -15.63 -22.91
C ASN A 366 2.03 -16.09 -22.64
N GLY A 367 2.70 -15.55 -21.61
CA GLY A 367 4.07 -15.87 -21.24
C GLY A 367 5.15 -15.23 -22.11
N GLU A 368 4.81 -14.53 -23.18
CA GLU A 368 5.77 -13.84 -24.04
C GLU A 368 5.94 -12.38 -23.63
N VAL A 369 7.19 -11.89 -23.61
CA VAL A 369 7.51 -10.50 -23.20
C VAL A 369 6.96 -9.49 -24.19
N VAL A 370 6.19 -8.52 -23.68
CA VAL A 370 5.64 -7.41 -24.44
C VAL A 370 6.34 -6.11 -24.03
N LYS A 371 7.05 -5.48 -24.96
CA LYS A 371 7.77 -4.22 -24.70
C LYS A 371 7.01 -2.98 -25.15
N MET A 372 6.08 -3.14 -26.09
CA MET A 372 5.36 -2.04 -26.73
C MET A 372 3.88 -2.37 -26.87
N SER A 373 3.04 -1.34 -26.80
CA SER A 373 1.61 -1.43 -27.09
C SER A 373 1.40 -1.82 -28.55
N LYS A 374 0.56 -2.85 -28.80
CA LYS A 374 0.20 -3.26 -30.16
C LYS A 374 -0.52 -2.15 -30.94
N ARG A 375 -1.23 -1.27 -30.23
CA ARG A 375 -2.01 -0.17 -30.79
C ARG A 375 -1.14 1.01 -31.21
N THR A 376 -0.16 1.38 -30.40
CA THR A 376 0.61 2.62 -30.57
C THR A 376 2.05 2.41 -31.02
N GLY A 377 2.60 1.19 -30.90
CA GLY A 377 4.01 0.89 -31.15
C GLY A 377 4.99 1.55 -30.17
N LYS A 378 4.49 2.07 -29.04
CA LYS A 378 5.23 2.76 -27.99
C LYS A 378 5.20 1.98 -26.68
N ALA A 379 5.93 2.46 -25.66
CA ALA A 379 5.87 1.89 -24.31
C ALA A 379 4.41 1.86 -23.80
N ILE A 380 4.04 0.81 -23.08
CA ILE A 380 2.69 0.65 -22.54
C ILE A 380 2.49 1.62 -21.39
N THR A 381 1.46 2.44 -21.51
CA THR A 381 1.08 3.46 -20.52
C THR A 381 0.13 2.90 -19.46
N LEU A 382 -0.07 3.65 -18.35
CA LEU A 382 -1.12 3.36 -17.39
C LEU A 382 -2.51 3.35 -18.05
N ARG A 383 -2.77 4.28 -18.98
CA ARG A 383 -4.03 4.34 -19.73
C ARG A 383 -4.24 3.09 -20.58
N ASP A 384 -3.21 2.64 -21.33
CA ASP A 384 -3.28 1.39 -22.10
C ASP A 384 -3.59 0.19 -21.19
N LEU A 385 -3.01 0.15 -19.98
CA LEU A 385 -3.25 -0.92 -19.02
C LEU A 385 -4.70 -0.92 -18.53
N ILE A 386 -5.24 0.24 -18.15
CA ILE A 386 -6.64 0.37 -17.71
C ILE A 386 -7.61 -0.01 -18.85
N ASP A 387 -7.36 0.46 -20.07
CA ASP A 387 -8.20 0.18 -21.23
C ASP A 387 -8.18 -1.30 -21.62
N GLU A 388 -7.04 -1.99 -21.39
CA GLU A 388 -6.83 -3.38 -21.80
C GLU A 388 -7.41 -4.41 -20.82
N VAL A 389 -7.23 -4.21 -19.50
CA VAL A 389 -7.63 -5.18 -18.44
C VAL A 389 -8.60 -4.62 -17.41
N GLY A 390 -8.86 -3.31 -17.43
CA GLY A 390 -9.62 -2.62 -16.38
C GLY A 390 -8.80 -2.29 -15.14
N ALA A 391 -9.24 -1.28 -14.38
CA ALA A 391 -8.54 -0.81 -13.19
C ALA A 391 -8.42 -1.89 -12.11
N ASP A 392 -9.48 -2.66 -11.85
CA ASP A 392 -9.50 -3.70 -10.82
C ASP A 392 -8.43 -4.77 -11.04
N ALA A 393 -8.36 -5.32 -12.27
CA ALA A 393 -7.38 -6.34 -12.60
C ALA A 393 -5.95 -5.77 -12.56
N ALA A 394 -5.75 -4.58 -13.14
CA ALA A 394 -4.45 -3.92 -13.10
C ALA A 394 -3.97 -3.72 -11.65
N ARG A 395 -4.83 -3.16 -10.75
CA ARG A 395 -4.48 -2.95 -9.34
C ARG A 395 -4.16 -4.24 -8.63
N TYR A 396 -5.02 -5.26 -8.73
CA TYR A 396 -4.82 -6.54 -8.05
C TYR A 396 -3.48 -7.18 -8.41
N PHE A 397 -3.21 -7.31 -9.72
CA PHE A 397 -1.99 -7.95 -10.21
C PHE A 397 -0.73 -7.16 -9.86
N LEU A 398 -0.78 -5.83 -9.84
CA LEU A 398 0.35 -4.97 -9.48
C LEU A 398 0.67 -4.98 -7.97
N VAL A 399 -0.32 -5.31 -7.12
CA VAL A 399 -0.17 -5.34 -5.64
C VAL A 399 0.17 -6.74 -5.10
N MET A 400 -0.13 -7.81 -5.83
CA MET A 400 -0.07 -9.20 -5.32
C MET A 400 1.32 -9.72 -4.95
N ARG A 401 2.39 -8.97 -5.24
CA ARG A 401 3.79 -9.28 -4.89
C ARG A 401 4.38 -8.17 -4.03
N SER A 402 5.37 -8.53 -3.20
CA SER A 402 6.11 -7.55 -2.38
C SER A 402 6.84 -6.51 -3.24
N ALA A 403 7.09 -5.32 -2.68
CA ALA A 403 7.72 -4.22 -3.40
C ALA A 403 9.10 -4.59 -3.97
N ASP A 404 9.88 -5.36 -3.21
CA ASP A 404 11.25 -5.79 -3.52
C ASP A 404 11.34 -6.96 -4.50
N SER A 405 10.21 -7.58 -4.87
CA SER A 405 10.18 -8.67 -5.85
C SER A 405 9.90 -8.18 -7.26
N HIS A 406 10.55 -8.80 -8.26
CA HIS A 406 10.16 -8.64 -9.65
C HIS A 406 8.72 -9.12 -9.86
N LEU A 407 8.01 -8.44 -10.73
CA LEU A 407 6.61 -8.73 -11.05
C LEU A 407 6.45 -8.99 -12.54
N ASP A 408 5.98 -10.18 -12.88
CA ASP A 408 5.50 -10.52 -14.22
C ASP A 408 4.00 -10.27 -14.27
N PHE A 409 3.58 -9.35 -15.14
CA PHE A 409 2.19 -9.01 -15.39
C PHE A 409 1.77 -9.59 -16.73
N ASP A 410 0.97 -10.66 -16.72
CA ASP A 410 0.47 -11.29 -17.95
C ASP A 410 -0.95 -10.81 -18.27
N PHE A 411 -1.09 -10.12 -19.42
CA PHE A 411 -2.37 -9.61 -19.90
C PHE A 411 -3.40 -10.71 -20.18
N ALA A 412 -2.97 -11.88 -20.64
CA ALA A 412 -3.87 -12.99 -20.93
C ALA A 412 -4.50 -13.52 -19.64
N VAL A 413 -3.68 -13.75 -18.61
CA VAL A 413 -4.15 -14.20 -17.29
C VAL A 413 -5.05 -13.14 -16.63
N ALA A 414 -4.68 -11.86 -16.73
CA ALA A 414 -5.47 -10.77 -16.15
C ALA A 414 -6.88 -10.62 -16.76
N LYS A 415 -7.08 -11.05 -18.02
CA LYS A 415 -8.37 -11.03 -18.72
C LYS A 415 -9.18 -12.31 -18.57
N GLU A 416 -8.57 -13.38 -18.08
CA GLU A 416 -9.22 -14.68 -18.03
C GLU A 416 -10.37 -14.70 -17.01
N GLN A 417 -11.52 -15.25 -17.43
CA GLN A 417 -12.71 -15.43 -16.57
C GLN A 417 -12.79 -16.85 -16.04
N SER A 418 -11.73 -17.29 -15.38
CA SER A 418 -11.62 -18.64 -14.79
C SER A 418 -10.99 -18.59 -13.40
N SER A 419 -10.94 -19.73 -12.73
CA SER A 419 -10.25 -19.89 -11.43
C SER A 419 -8.74 -19.63 -11.47
N ASP A 420 -8.15 -19.62 -12.67
CA ASP A 420 -6.71 -19.37 -12.85
C ASP A 420 -6.37 -17.88 -12.75
N ASN A 421 -7.38 -17.00 -12.93
CA ASN A 421 -7.27 -15.58 -12.61
C ASN A 421 -7.57 -15.35 -11.11
N PRO A 422 -6.58 -14.98 -10.30
CA PRO A 422 -6.74 -14.83 -8.86
C PRO A 422 -7.76 -13.74 -8.47
N LEU A 423 -7.88 -12.65 -9.23
CA LEU A 423 -8.91 -11.65 -8.99
C LEU A 423 -10.30 -12.18 -9.28
N TYR A 424 -10.48 -12.81 -10.45
CA TYR A 424 -11.77 -13.38 -10.82
C TYR A 424 -12.24 -14.38 -9.76
N TYR A 425 -11.36 -15.24 -9.26
CA TYR A 425 -11.67 -16.21 -8.22
C TYR A 425 -12.22 -15.56 -6.93
N VAL A 426 -11.61 -14.45 -6.50
CA VAL A 426 -12.04 -13.69 -5.31
C VAL A 426 -13.37 -12.97 -5.57
N GLN A 427 -13.49 -12.24 -6.67
CA GLN A 427 -14.71 -11.50 -7.01
C GLN A 427 -15.89 -12.45 -7.24
N TYR A 428 -15.63 -13.61 -7.84
CA TYR A 428 -16.64 -14.65 -8.00
C TYR A 428 -17.16 -15.19 -6.66
N ALA A 429 -16.28 -15.35 -5.64
CA ALA A 429 -16.72 -15.71 -4.30
C ALA A 429 -17.74 -14.69 -3.74
N HIS A 430 -17.42 -13.39 -3.84
CA HIS A 430 -18.31 -12.31 -3.39
C HIS A 430 -19.64 -12.30 -4.18
N ALA A 431 -19.60 -12.38 -5.50
CA ALA A 431 -20.78 -12.39 -6.35
C ALA A 431 -21.67 -13.62 -6.09
N ARG A 432 -21.05 -14.79 -5.85
CA ARG A 432 -21.75 -16.03 -5.49
C ARG A 432 -22.50 -15.88 -4.16
N ILE A 433 -21.85 -15.33 -3.14
CA ILE A 433 -22.51 -15.06 -1.86
C ILE A 433 -23.71 -14.12 -2.06
N CYS A 434 -23.53 -13.03 -2.81
CA CYS A 434 -24.61 -12.11 -3.13
C CYS A 434 -25.80 -12.82 -3.82
N SER A 435 -25.52 -13.78 -4.70
CA SER A 435 -26.55 -14.56 -5.38
C SER A 435 -27.32 -15.47 -4.40
N ILE A 436 -26.60 -16.16 -3.50
CA ILE A 436 -27.22 -17.03 -2.48
C ILE A 436 -28.12 -16.22 -1.55
N LEU A 437 -27.64 -15.05 -1.09
CA LEU A 437 -28.43 -14.18 -0.21
C LEU A 437 -29.70 -13.65 -0.90
N ARG A 438 -29.67 -13.30 -2.18
CA ARG A 438 -30.86 -12.94 -2.95
C ARG A 438 -31.85 -14.10 -3.05
N GLN A 439 -31.35 -15.29 -3.38
CA GLN A 439 -32.18 -16.49 -3.48
C GLN A 439 -32.83 -16.86 -2.14
N ALA A 440 -32.12 -16.71 -1.03
CA ALA A 440 -32.67 -16.94 0.30
C ALA A 440 -33.78 -15.93 0.63
N ALA A 441 -33.60 -14.66 0.32
CA ALA A 441 -34.55 -13.59 0.56
C ALA A 441 -35.88 -13.78 -0.25
N GLU A 442 -35.82 -14.43 -1.41
CA GLU A 442 -37.00 -14.80 -2.20
C GLU A 442 -37.84 -15.93 -1.54
N GLN A 443 -37.22 -16.76 -0.71
CA GLN A 443 -37.87 -17.91 -0.08
C GLN A 443 -38.49 -17.60 1.27
N ALA A 444 -37.76 -16.83 2.12
CA ALA A 444 -38.18 -16.45 3.46
C ALA A 444 -37.39 -15.28 4.01
N GLU A 445 -37.92 -14.65 5.05
CA GLU A 445 -37.18 -13.69 5.86
C GLU A 445 -36.31 -14.43 6.89
N TYR A 446 -35.01 -14.10 6.91
CA TYR A 446 -34.03 -14.65 7.83
C TYR A 446 -33.36 -13.54 8.64
N ASP A 447 -33.35 -13.69 9.97
CA ASP A 447 -32.62 -12.75 10.85
C ASP A 447 -31.20 -13.26 11.08
N VAL A 448 -30.26 -12.77 10.26
CA VAL A 448 -28.85 -13.15 10.32
C VAL A 448 -28.09 -12.55 11.50
N LYS A 449 -28.68 -11.56 12.20
CA LYS A 449 -28.04 -10.91 13.36
C LYS A 449 -28.40 -11.60 14.68
N ASN A 450 -29.61 -12.16 14.77
CA ASN A 450 -30.11 -12.82 15.98
C ASN A 450 -30.30 -14.32 15.73
N CYS A 451 -29.21 -15.00 15.39
CA CYS A 451 -29.22 -16.44 15.17
C CYS A 451 -28.16 -17.14 16.03
N ASP A 452 -28.29 -18.46 16.14
CA ASP A 452 -27.35 -19.26 16.91
C ASP A 452 -26.10 -19.57 16.10
N TYR A 453 -25.01 -18.84 16.36
CA TYR A 453 -23.72 -19.07 15.71
C TYR A 453 -23.00 -20.31 16.24
N GLU A 454 -23.43 -20.92 17.35
CA GLU A 454 -22.85 -22.14 17.90
C GLU A 454 -23.16 -23.38 17.04
N LEU A 455 -24.13 -23.28 16.14
CA LEU A 455 -24.43 -24.31 15.14
C LEU A 455 -23.34 -24.44 14.06
N LEU A 456 -22.41 -23.52 13.96
CA LEU A 456 -21.33 -23.50 12.96
C LEU A 456 -20.13 -24.37 13.40
N THR A 457 -20.33 -25.68 13.54
CA THR A 457 -19.35 -26.62 14.12
C THR A 457 -18.74 -27.59 13.11
N ASP A 458 -19.29 -27.68 11.90
CA ASP A 458 -18.70 -28.52 10.86
C ASP A 458 -17.34 -28.00 10.41
N GLU A 459 -16.50 -28.88 9.88
CA GLU A 459 -15.11 -28.59 9.51
C GLU A 459 -14.97 -27.37 8.60
N TYR A 460 -15.85 -27.23 7.60
CA TYR A 460 -15.78 -26.16 6.60
C TYR A 460 -16.25 -24.81 7.16
N SER A 461 -17.27 -24.82 8.03
CA SER A 461 -17.69 -23.63 8.79
C SER A 461 -16.58 -23.15 9.70
N VAL A 462 -15.92 -24.05 10.42
CA VAL A 462 -14.80 -23.73 11.32
C VAL A 462 -13.61 -23.16 10.54
N ASP A 463 -13.24 -23.73 9.38
CA ASP A 463 -12.18 -23.19 8.54
C ASP A 463 -12.48 -21.75 8.08
N LEU A 464 -13.71 -21.50 7.64
CA LEU A 464 -14.14 -20.16 7.23
C LEU A 464 -14.15 -19.18 8.40
N LEU A 465 -14.66 -19.58 9.58
CA LEU A 465 -14.65 -18.77 10.80
C LEU A 465 -13.23 -18.36 11.23
N LYS A 466 -12.26 -19.28 11.16
CA LYS A 466 -10.85 -19.00 11.46
C LYS A 466 -10.26 -17.97 10.51
N ASN A 467 -10.53 -18.10 9.20
CA ASN A 467 -10.08 -17.14 8.20
C ASN A 467 -10.70 -15.74 8.46
N LEU A 468 -12.01 -15.69 8.77
CA LEU A 468 -12.68 -14.44 9.11
C LEU A 468 -12.06 -13.77 10.35
N ALA A 469 -11.81 -14.55 11.40
CA ALA A 469 -11.22 -14.04 12.65
C ALA A 469 -9.80 -13.50 12.47
N TYR A 470 -9.07 -13.97 11.47
CA TYR A 470 -7.67 -13.59 11.21
C TYR A 470 -7.53 -12.25 10.48
N TYR A 471 -8.58 -11.74 9.84
CA TYR A 471 -8.53 -10.51 9.03
C TYR A 471 -7.94 -9.28 9.74
N PRO A 472 -8.37 -8.89 10.96
CA PRO A 472 -7.81 -7.72 11.64
C PRO A 472 -6.29 -7.80 11.85
N GLU A 473 -5.77 -9.01 12.09
CA GLU A 473 -4.33 -9.23 12.25
C GLU A 473 -3.57 -9.05 10.92
N ILE A 474 -4.14 -9.55 9.82
CA ILE A 474 -3.56 -9.36 8.48
C ILE A 474 -3.47 -7.87 8.14
N VAL A 475 -4.53 -7.09 8.42
CA VAL A 475 -4.52 -5.65 8.20
C VAL A 475 -3.43 -4.96 9.03
N ALA A 476 -3.32 -5.31 10.31
CA ALA A 476 -2.29 -4.78 11.20
C ALA A 476 -0.87 -5.12 10.73
N GLN A 477 -0.62 -6.37 10.35
CA GLN A 477 0.69 -6.81 9.84
C GLN A 477 1.04 -6.13 8.51
N ALA A 478 0.07 -6.00 7.59
CA ALA A 478 0.25 -5.32 6.32
C ALA A 478 0.62 -3.84 6.51
N ALA A 479 0.00 -3.15 7.47
CA ALA A 479 0.34 -1.78 7.81
C ALA A 479 1.73 -1.66 8.45
N LYS A 480 2.02 -2.50 9.45
CA LYS A 480 3.28 -2.45 10.21
C LYS A 480 4.51 -2.70 9.35
N ASN A 481 4.40 -3.62 8.39
CA ASN A 481 5.53 -4.06 7.57
C ASN A 481 5.54 -3.38 6.18
N TYR A 482 4.57 -2.51 5.87
CA TYR A 482 4.40 -1.90 4.55
C TYR A 482 4.19 -2.94 3.44
N GLU A 483 3.37 -3.98 3.69
CA GLU A 483 3.21 -5.16 2.84
C GLU A 483 1.75 -5.34 2.36
N PRO A 484 1.20 -4.48 1.48
CA PRO A 484 -0.18 -4.59 1.00
C PRO A 484 -0.48 -5.91 0.27
N HIS A 485 0.52 -6.59 -0.30
CA HIS A 485 0.37 -7.91 -0.93
C HIS A 485 -0.18 -8.99 0.02
N ARG A 486 -0.06 -8.81 1.33
CA ARG A 486 -0.68 -9.71 2.33
C ARG A 486 -2.19 -9.73 2.23
N ILE A 487 -2.80 -8.61 1.84
CA ILE A 487 -4.26 -8.54 1.63
C ILE A 487 -4.67 -9.40 0.42
N CYS A 488 -3.89 -9.37 -0.68
CA CYS A 488 -4.16 -10.24 -1.83
C CYS A 488 -4.07 -11.74 -1.46
N ASN A 489 -3.04 -12.12 -0.70
CA ASN A 489 -2.87 -13.50 -0.22
C ASN A 489 -4.02 -13.92 0.70
N TYR A 490 -4.45 -13.02 1.58
CA TYR A 490 -5.58 -13.25 2.48
C TYR A 490 -6.89 -13.43 1.68
N LEU A 491 -7.15 -12.59 0.69
CA LEU A 491 -8.32 -12.68 -0.19
C LEU A 491 -8.41 -14.05 -0.87
N GLN A 492 -7.29 -14.59 -1.36
CA GLN A 492 -7.22 -15.93 -1.94
C GLN A 492 -7.59 -17.01 -0.91
N SER A 493 -7.04 -16.91 0.29
CA SER A 493 -7.33 -17.85 1.38
C SER A 493 -8.81 -17.82 1.77
N LEU A 494 -9.36 -16.62 1.97
CA LEU A 494 -10.76 -16.45 2.36
C LEU A 494 -11.73 -16.96 1.27
N ALA A 495 -11.46 -16.63 0.00
CA ALA A 495 -12.26 -17.13 -1.13
C ALA A 495 -12.20 -18.66 -1.22
N SER A 496 -11.02 -19.26 -1.02
CA SER A 496 -10.83 -20.71 -1.00
C SER A 496 -11.64 -21.38 0.12
N SER A 497 -11.58 -20.84 1.35
CA SER A 497 -12.37 -21.35 2.48
C SER A 497 -13.87 -21.24 2.21
N PHE A 498 -14.33 -20.13 1.63
CA PHE A 498 -15.73 -19.98 1.24
C PHE A 498 -16.14 -21.01 0.17
N HIS A 499 -15.34 -21.21 -0.88
CA HIS A 499 -15.67 -22.19 -1.92
C HIS A 499 -15.71 -23.61 -1.38
N LYS A 500 -14.81 -23.99 -0.47
CA LYS A 500 -14.84 -25.28 0.22
C LYS A 500 -16.13 -25.44 1.04
N PHE A 501 -16.46 -24.39 1.83
CA PHE A 501 -17.71 -24.38 2.59
C PHE A 501 -18.92 -24.57 1.68
N TYR A 502 -19.04 -23.79 0.62
CA TYR A 502 -20.16 -23.83 -0.31
C TYR A 502 -20.30 -25.17 -1.06
N ASN A 503 -19.19 -25.82 -1.41
CA ASN A 503 -19.19 -27.09 -2.12
C ASN A 503 -19.60 -28.28 -1.22
N ASN A 504 -19.41 -28.17 0.10
CA ASN A 504 -19.66 -29.25 1.05
C ASN A 504 -20.91 -29.04 1.92
N ASN A 505 -21.45 -27.81 1.96
CA ASN A 505 -22.63 -27.49 2.75
C ASN A 505 -23.76 -26.92 1.87
N LYS A 506 -24.95 -27.45 2.03
CA LYS A 506 -26.16 -26.85 1.47
C LYS A 506 -26.60 -25.69 2.34
N VAL A 507 -26.40 -24.44 1.87
CA VAL A 507 -26.65 -23.22 2.66
C VAL A 507 -28.13 -23.09 3.05
N ILE A 508 -29.06 -23.31 2.10
CA ILE A 508 -30.49 -23.27 2.33
C ILE A 508 -30.95 -24.70 2.58
N THR A 509 -31.24 -25.04 3.82
CA THR A 509 -31.65 -26.37 4.30
C THR A 509 -33.14 -26.40 4.72
N GLU A 510 -33.64 -27.55 5.07
CA GLU A 510 -34.99 -27.69 5.69
C GLU A 510 -35.01 -27.17 7.14
N ASN A 511 -33.88 -27.21 7.84
CA ASN A 511 -33.72 -26.62 9.16
C ASN A 511 -33.51 -25.11 9.04
N LYS A 512 -34.50 -24.33 9.49
CA LYS A 512 -34.49 -22.87 9.42
C LYS A 512 -33.35 -22.27 10.25
N GLU A 513 -33.06 -22.79 11.44
CA GLU A 513 -32.01 -22.28 12.33
C GLU A 513 -30.61 -22.47 11.70
N GLN A 514 -30.35 -23.68 11.17
CA GLN A 514 -29.11 -23.97 10.46
C GLN A 514 -28.93 -23.08 9.21
N THR A 515 -30.01 -22.89 8.43
CA THR A 515 -30.00 -21.98 7.26
C THR A 515 -29.62 -20.57 7.69
N GLN A 516 -30.20 -20.07 8.78
CA GLN A 516 -30.00 -18.74 9.30
C GLN A 516 -28.55 -18.54 9.74
N SER A 517 -27.96 -19.51 10.44
CA SER A 517 -26.56 -19.49 10.85
C SER A 517 -25.60 -19.52 9.64
N TYR A 518 -25.90 -20.35 8.62
CA TYR A 518 -25.10 -20.38 7.39
C TYR A 518 -25.21 -19.07 6.59
N LEU A 519 -26.41 -18.47 6.50
CA LEU A 519 -26.58 -17.16 5.87
C LEU A 519 -25.82 -16.06 6.60
N ALA A 520 -25.79 -16.11 7.94
CA ALA A 520 -25.00 -15.19 8.74
C ALA A 520 -23.50 -15.35 8.47
N LEU A 521 -22.99 -16.58 8.43
CA LEU A 521 -21.59 -16.89 8.13
C LEU A 521 -21.15 -16.35 6.77
N ILE A 522 -21.93 -16.65 5.71
CA ILE A 522 -21.57 -16.15 4.36
C ILE A 522 -21.77 -14.64 4.23
N THR A 523 -22.69 -14.02 5.00
CA THR A 523 -22.81 -12.56 5.06
C THR A 523 -21.57 -11.94 5.68
N ALA A 524 -21.04 -12.53 6.74
CA ALA A 524 -19.76 -12.11 7.34
C ALA A 524 -18.61 -12.28 6.33
N ALA A 525 -18.58 -13.39 5.57
CA ALA A 525 -17.57 -13.58 4.51
C ALA A 525 -17.69 -12.53 3.39
N LYS A 526 -18.92 -12.18 2.97
CA LYS A 526 -19.15 -11.11 1.99
C LYS A 526 -18.60 -9.76 2.48
N ILE A 527 -18.91 -9.39 3.71
CA ILE A 527 -18.43 -8.13 4.32
C ILE A 527 -16.90 -8.11 4.35
N THR A 528 -16.29 -9.19 4.80
CA THR A 528 -14.82 -9.26 4.93
C THR A 528 -14.12 -9.24 3.56
N LEU A 529 -14.66 -9.97 2.54
CA LEU A 529 -14.16 -9.91 1.16
C LEU A 529 -14.23 -8.49 0.61
N ARG A 530 -15.38 -7.81 0.77
CA ARG A 530 -15.56 -6.41 0.33
C ARG A 530 -14.55 -5.48 1.03
N ASN A 531 -14.41 -5.58 2.34
CA ASN A 531 -13.49 -4.74 3.10
C ASN A 531 -12.04 -4.96 2.68
N ALA A 532 -11.64 -6.22 2.43
CA ALA A 532 -10.28 -6.53 1.98
C ALA A 532 -10.01 -6.09 0.54
N LEU A 533 -10.98 -6.21 -0.38
CA LEU A 533 -10.89 -5.69 -1.75
C LEU A 533 -10.78 -4.16 -1.76
N ASP A 534 -11.55 -3.46 -0.91
CA ASP A 534 -11.48 -2.00 -0.77
C ASP A 534 -10.09 -1.51 -0.33
N LEU A 535 -9.40 -2.25 0.56
CA LEU A 535 -8.03 -1.91 0.99
C LEU A 535 -7.01 -1.92 -0.15
N ILE A 536 -7.26 -2.66 -1.21
CA ILE A 536 -6.40 -2.65 -2.40
C ILE A 536 -7.02 -1.86 -3.56
N GLY A 537 -8.11 -1.12 -3.30
CA GLY A 537 -8.82 -0.29 -4.27
C GLY A 537 -9.45 -1.07 -5.41
N VAL A 538 -9.96 -2.26 -5.14
CA VAL A 538 -10.61 -3.17 -6.09
C VAL A 538 -12.08 -3.33 -5.73
N SER A 539 -12.95 -3.36 -6.72
CA SER A 539 -14.39 -3.48 -6.52
C SER A 539 -14.82 -4.88 -6.05
N ALA A 540 -15.94 -4.94 -5.31
CA ALA A 540 -16.59 -6.18 -4.89
C ALA A 540 -17.94 -6.33 -5.63
N PRO A 541 -17.98 -6.89 -6.85
CA PRO A 541 -19.20 -6.96 -7.67
C PRO A 541 -20.25 -7.87 -7.04
N GLY A 542 -21.50 -7.45 -7.09
CA GLY A 542 -22.64 -8.25 -6.62
C GLY A 542 -23.15 -9.27 -7.66
N LYS A 543 -22.65 -9.20 -8.91
CA LYS A 543 -22.96 -10.10 -10.04
C LYS A 543 -21.75 -10.17 -10.96
N MET A 544 -21.48 -11.34 -11.46
CA MET A 544 -20.48 -11.63 -12.49
C MET A 544 -21.08 -12.57 -13.53
#